data_c21fc84ec0c2915590a9fc35be320a28
#
_entry.id   c21fc84ec0c2915590a9fc35be320a28
#
_cell.length_a   1.000
_cell.length_b   1.000
_cell.length_c   1.000
_cell.angle_alpha   90.00
_cell.angle_beta   90.00
_cell.angle_gamma   90.00
#
_symmetry.space_group_name_H-M   'P 1'
#
loop_
_entity.id
_entity.type
_entity.pdbx_description
1 polymer ?
#
loop_
_entity_poly.entity_id
_entity_poly.type
_entity_poly.pdbx_seq_one_letter_code
_entity_poly.pdbx_strand_id
1 'polypeptide(L)'
;PLFCLETTGGNRAEFQTSDLEKNRDTDVRSSEGGSLMTTILFDLDGTIINSFLGITRCVQYALRSKEIDVENLEDLEEYIGPPLKQTFQKNYDFSDEETIDLIRKYRERFDVTGIFENELYPGVEQTLLHLKERGYPLVLASSKPETACERILEKHGLLSCFDEVVGATLDGRISTKEQVLKEVFRRIGSNDPKDYVLIGDTIYDVEGANKVGMDCIGVSYGFGKAEDLERAGAVSVCRDLEEVERVVIERY
;
A
#
# COMPACT_ATOMS: atom_id res chain seq x y z
N PRO A 1 -45.86 -7.14 -48.20
CA PRO A 1 -46.84 -6.13 -48.31
C PRO A 1 -46.46 -4.91 -47.44
N LEU A 2 -46.40 -3.89 -48.18
CA LEU A 2 -46.37 -2.49 -47.84
C LEU A 2 -47.39 -2.09 -46.76
N PHE A 3 -47.08 -1.14 -45.91
CA PHE A 3 -47.79 0.14 -45.93
C PHE A 3 -46.96 1.22 -45.21
N CYS A 4 -46.69 2.30 -45.96
CA CYS A 4 -46.31 3.65 -45.55
C CYS A 4 -47.41 4.37 -44.78
N LEU A 5 -47.02 5.39 -44.00
CA LEU A 5 -47.59 6.75 -43.91
C LEU A 5 -46.78 7.48 -42.82
N GLU A 6 -45.86 8.41 -43.11
CA GLU A 6 -45.98 9.86 -43.25
C GLU A 6 -46.73 10.55 -42.10
N THR A 7 -46.11 11.43 -41.49
CA THR A 7 -45.72 12.84 -41.37
C THR A 7 -46.23 13.41 -40.08
N THR A 8 -45.50 14.22 -39.40
CA THR A 8 -45.32 15.67 -39.35
C THR A 8 -44.54 16.03 -38.12
N GLY A 9 -43.43 16.73 -38.15
CA GLY A 9 -43.30 18.15 -38.22
C GLY A 9 -43.11 18.78 -36.83
N GLY A 10 -41.91 19.33 -36.57
CA GLY A 10 -41.89 20.41 -35.61
C GLY A 10 -40.70 20.46 -34.63
N ASN A 11 -39.82 21.41 -34.93
CA ASN A 11 -38.91 22.18 -34.04
C ASN A 11 -37.59 21.55 -33.58
N ARG A 12 -36.57 21.89 -34.35
CA ARG A 12 -35.21 22.12 -33.87
C ARG A 12 -35.22 23.26 -32.83
N ALA A 13 -34.88 22.94 -31.58
CA ALA A 13 -34.36 23.91 -30.65
C ALA A 13 -32.84 23.74 -30.62
N GLU A 14 -32.12 24.71 -31.15
CA GLU A 14 -30.70 24.89 -30.98
C GLU A 14 -30.41 25.14 -29.51
N PHE A 15 -29.77 24.17 -28.83
CA PHE A 15 -29.18 24.41 -27.54
C PHE A 15 -27.76 24.95 -27.74
N GLN A 16 -27.62 26.23 -27.45
CA GLN A 16 -26.35 26.93 -27.39
C GLN A 16 -25.53 26.34 -26.26
N THR A 17 -24.33 25.85 -26.59
CA THR A 17 -23.26 25.43 -25.69
C THR A 17 -22.51 26.66 -25.15
N SER A 18 -23.04 27.35 -24.14
CA SER A 18 -22.32 28.46 -23.51
C SER A 18 -22.52 28.71 -22.03
N ASP A 19 -23.02 27.73 -21.22
CA ASP A 19 -23.23 27.96 -19.79
C ASP A 19 -22.83 26.77 -18.87
N LEU A 20 -21.75 26.06 -19.18
CA LEU A 20 -21.22 24.99 -18.32
C LEU A 20 -19.77 25.17 -17.89
N GLU A 21 -19.22 26.36 -18.04
CA GLU A 21 -17.91 26.74 -17.48
C GLU A 21 -18.06 27.88 -16.48
N LYS A 22 -18.65 27.64 -15.32
CA LYS A 22 -18.49 28.46 -14.10
C LYS A 22 -19.25 27.79 -12.97
N ASN A 23 -18.58 26.93 -12.22
CA ASN A 23 -18.77 26.69 -10.78
C ASN A 23 -17.96 25.48 -10.37
N ARG A 24 -16.65 25.63 -10.32
CA ARG A 24 -15.74 24.82 -9.49
C ARG A 24 -14.90 25.75 -8.63
N ASP A 25 -15.57 26.62 -7.91
CA ASP A 25 -15.05 27.24 -6.70
C ASP A 25 -15.92 26.73 -5.57
N THR A 26 -15.64 25.54 -5.08
CA THR A 26 -16.03 25.16 -3.75
C THR A 26 -14.87 25.49 -2.84
N ASP A 27 -14.80 26.77 -2.48
CA ASP A 27 -14.30 27.21 -1.20
C ASP A 27 -15.11 26.52 -0.10
N VAL A 28 -14.59 25.38 0.38
CA VAL A 28 -15.03 24.73 1.63
C VAL A 28 -13.81 24.68 2.53
N ARG A 29 -13.36 25.85 2.95
CA ARG A 29 -12.48 26.00 4.10
C ARG A 29 -12.80 27.33 4.77
N SER A 30 -13.77 27.32 5.65
CA SER A 30 -13.75 28.18 6.83
C SER A 30 -14.91 27.76 7.75
N SER A 31 -14.51 27.31 8.87
CA SER A 31 -15.09 27.51 10.22
C SER A 31 -15.24 26.23 11.00
N GLU A 32 -14.67 26.32 12.16
CA GLU A 32 -14.75 25.55 13.39
C GLU A 32 -13.57 24.58 13.58
N GLY A 33 -12.80 24.86 14.64
CA GLY A 33 -11.63 24.13 15.10
C GLY A 33 -11.97 22.73 15.61
N GLY A 34 -12.30 21.84 14.66
CA GLY A 34 -12.26 20.41 14.87
C GLY A 34 -10.81 19.98 14.66
N SER A 35 -10.19 19.38 15.65
CA SER A 35 -8.93 18.65 15.48
C SER A 35 -9.15 17.70 14.29
N LEU A 36 -8.37 17.85 13.22
CA LEU A 36 -8.35 16.89 12.13
C LEU A 36 -7.95 15.54 12.73
N MET A 37 -8.77 14.50 12.49
CA MET A 37 -8.43 13.14 12.93
C MET A 37 -7.13 12.73 12.26
N THR A 38 -6.25 12.09 13.01
CA THR A 38 -4.99 11.55 12.48
C THR A 38 -5.29 10.51 11.40
N THR A 39 -4.63 10.61 10.28
CA THR A 39 -4.72 9.61 9.19
C THR A 39 -3.86 8.41 9.53
N ILE A 40 -4.46 7.22 9.52
CA ILE A 40 -3.79 5.97 9.85
C ILE A 40 -3.29 5.32 8.56
N LEU A 41 -1.97 5.17 8.46
CA LEU A 41 -1.31 4.51 7.33
C LEU A 41 -0.98 3.07 7.70
N PHE A 42 -1.26 2.14 6.79
CA PHE A 42 -0.87 0.74 6.94
C PHE A 42 0.10 0.33 5.83
N ASP A 43 1.18 -0.37 6.19
CA ASP A 43 1.89 -1.17 5.21
C ASP A 43 1.05 -2.40 4.82
N LEU A 44 1.45 -3.13 3.80
CA LEU A 44 0.74 -4.28 3.28
C LEU A 44 1.38 -5.60 3.71
N ASP A 45 2.59 -5.88 3.20
CA ASP A 45 3.29 -7.15 3.43
C ASP A 45 3.81 -7.22 4.87
N GLY A 46 3.42 -8.22 5.63
CA GLY A 46 3.79 -8.36 7.05
C GLY A 46 2.90 -7.57 8.03
N THR A 47 2.03 -6.69 7.53
CA THR A 47 1.14 -5.86 8.35
C THR A 47 -0.34 -6.20 8.13
N ILE A 48 -0.82 -6.14 6.91
CA ILE A 48 -2.19 -6.54 6.51
C ILE A 48 -2.21 -8.00 6.09
N ILE A 49 -1.22 -8.43 5.29
CA ILE A 49 -1.15 -9.79 4.75
C ILE A 49 0.15 -10.49 5.11
N ASN A 50 0.05 -11.79 5.34
CA ASN A 50 1.18 -12.69 5.29
C ASN A 50 1.44 -13.09 3.83
N SER A 51 2.45 -12.49 3.23
CA SER A 51 2.84 -12.72 1.84
C SER A 51 4.01 -13.68 1.67
N PHE A 52 4.41 -14.38 2.72
CA PHE A 52 5.57 -15.27 2.75
C PHE A 52 5.60 -16.21 1.55
N LEU A 53 4.56 -17.01 1.35
CA LEU A 53 4.52 -17.99 0.27
C LEU A 53 4.58 -17.35 -1.12
N GLY A 54 3.84 -16.25 -1.32
CA GLY A 54 3.77 -15.59 -2.61
C GLY A 54 5.12 -15.02 -3.05
N ILE A 55 5.82 -14.36 -2.14
CA ILE A 55 7.10 -13.74 -2.41
C ILE A 55 8.20 -14.80 -2.53
N THR A 56 8.35 -15.67 -1.53
CA THR A 56 9.45 -16.64 -1.48
C THR A 56 9.42 -17.64 -2.64
N ARG A 57 8.23 -18.14 -3.02
CA ARG A 57 8.07 -18.99 -4.21
C ARG A 57 8.39 -18.26 -5.52
N CYS A 58 8.13 -16.96 -5.62
CA CYS A 58 8.51 -16.19 -6.79
C CYS A 58 10.02 -15.93 -6.85
N VAL A 59 10.67 -15.70 -5.71
CA VAL A 59 12.13 -15.63 -5.61
C VAL A 59 12.76 -16.96 -5.98
N GLN A 60 12.28 -18.07 -5.41
CA GLN A 60 12.75 -19.42 -5.73
C GLN A 60 12.62 -19.70 -7.24
N TYR A 61 11.48 -19.34 -7.85
CA TYR A 61 11.27 -19.47 -9.30
C TYR A 61 12.29 -18.66 -10.10
N ALA A 62 12.57 -17.42 -9.69
CA ALA A 62 13.55 -16.58 -10.34
C ALA A 62 14.97 -17.16 -10.21
N LEU A 63 15.38 -17.60 -9.02
CA LEU A 63 16.71 -18.19 -8.76
C LEU A 63 16.93 -19.47 -9.55
N ARG A 64 15.91 -20.33 -9.71
CA ARG A 64 15.98 -21.53 -10.56
C ARG A 64 16.30 -21.21 -12.01
N SER A 65 15.95 -20.04 -12.53
CA SER A 65 16.33 -19.61 -13.89
C SER A 65 17.83 -19.38 -14.06
N LYS A 66 18.56 -19.30 -12.94
CA LYS A 66 20.01 -19.19 -12.86
C LYS A 66 20.67 -20.47 -12.30
N GLU A 67 19.95 -21.60 -12.33
CA GLU A 67 20.42 -22.90 -11.82
C GLU A 67 20.71 -22.89 -10.31
N ILE A 68 20.16 -21.92 -9.57
CA ILE A 68 20.25 -21.84 -8.12
C ILE A 68 18.97 -22.43 -7.53
N ASP A 69 19.11 -23.57 -6.86
CA ASP A 69 18.01 -24.24 -6.19
C ASP A 69 18.06 -23.96 -4.67
N VAL A 70 16.97 -23.40 -4.15
CA VAL A 70 16.79 -23.15 -2.71
C VAL A 70 15.65 -24.05 -2.27
N GLU A 71 15.96 -25.04 -1.43
CA GLU A 71 14.97 -26.03 -0.99
C GLU A 71 14.05 -25.46 0.08
N ASN A 72 14.61 -24.69 1.01
CA ASN A 72 13.88 -24.14 2.15
C ASN A 72 13.43 -22.70 1.87
N LEU A 73 12.13 -22.43 1.90
CA LEU A 73 11.59 -21.09 1.62
C LEU A 73 11.91 -20.08 2.71
N GLU A 74 12.15 -20.53 3.95
CA GLU A 74 12.56 -19.68 5.06
C GLU A 74 13.91 -18.98 4.79
N ASP A 75 14.79 -19.59 4.01
CA ASP A 75 16.07 -18.97 3.58
C ASP A 75 15.85 -17.77 2.65
N LEU A 76 14.62 -17.56 2.16
CA LEU A 76 14.22 -16.46 1.27
C LEU A 76 13.37 -15.38 1.96
N GLU A 77 13.17 -15.47 3.28
CA GLU A 77 12.34 -14.52 4.03
C GLU A 77 12.88 -13.09 3.93
N GLU A 78 14.21 -12.92 3.86
CA GLU A 78 14.83 -11.59 3.73
C GLU A 78 14.49 -10.83 2.43
N TYR A 79 13.82 -11.49 1.46
CA TYR A 79 13.30 -10.83 0.27
C TYR A 79 11.96 -10.12 0.50
N ILE A 80 11.35 -10.26 1.69
CA ILE A 80 10.07 -9.66 2.03
C ILE A 80 10.33 -8.31 2.69
N GLY A 81 9.80 -7.24 2.10
CA GLY A 81 9.97 -5.86 2.57
C GLY A 81 11.01 -5.05 1.80
N PRO A 82 12.28 -5.45 1.70
CA PRO A 82 13.26 -4.66 0.96
C PRO A 82 13.08 -4.75 -0.57
N PRO A 83 13.63 -3.75 -1.32
CA PRO A 83 13.64 -3.81 -2.78
C PRO A 83 14.37 -5.04 -3.31
N LEU A 84 13.72 -5.84 -4.15
CA LEU A 84 14.27 -7.09 -4.70
C LEU A 84 15.66 -6.92 -5.33
N LYS A 85 15.91 -5.80 -6.04
CA LYS A 85 17.21 -5.53 -6.65
C LYS A 85 18.32 -5.56 -5.61
N GLN A 86 18.12 -4.87 -4.51
CA GLN A 86 19.13 -4.76 -3.44
C GLN A 86 19.37 -6.13 -2.78
N THR A 87 18.32 -6.90 -2.54
CA THR A 87 18.43 -8.20 -1.88
C THR A 87 19.10 -9.22 -2.78
N PHE A 88 18.77 -9.27 -4.08
CA PHE A 88 19.48 -10.14 -5.03
C PHE A 88 20.96 -9.80 -5.12
N GLN A 89 21.33 -8.51 -5.19
CA GLN A 89 22.73 -8.08 -5.26
C GLN A 89 23.49 -8.30 -3.94
N LYS A 90 22.81 -8.21 -2.80
CA LYS A 90 23.40 -8.48 -1.48
C LYS A 90 23.76 -9.95 -1.31
N ASN A 91 22.89 -10.85 -1.78
CA ASN A 91 23.01 -12.29 -1.51
C ASN A 91 23.78 -13.05 -2.59
N TYR A 92 23.82 -12.51 -3.79
CA TYR A 92 24.51 -13.09 -4.92
C TYR A 92 25.25 -11.97 -5.67
N ASP A 93 26.44 -12.27 -6.15
CA ASP A 93 27.26 -11.30 -6.91
C ASP A 93 26.74 -11.14 -8.36
N PHE A 94 25.44 -10.81 -8.48
CA PHE A 94 24.80 -10.58 -9.77
C PHE A 94 25.08 -9.17 -10.29
N SER A 95 25.38 -9.08 -11.57
CA SER A 95 25.41 -7.80 -12.30
C SER A 95 24.02 -7.14 -12.31
N ASP A 96 24.00 -5.86 -12.68
CA ASP A 96 22.73 -5.14 -12.85
C ASP A 96 21.83 -5.79 -13.91
N GLU A 97 22.38 -6.28 -15.00
CA GLU A 97 21.65 -6.95 -16.08
C GLU A 97 21.03 -8.26 -15.61
N GLU A 98 21.81 -9.10 -14.92
CA GLU A 98 21.32 -10.36 -14.35
C GLU A 98 20.23 -10.13 -13.31
N THR A 99 20.38 -9.09 -12.50
CA THR A 99 19.37 -8.74 -11.49
C THR A 99 18.07 -8.27 -12.14
N ILE A 100 18.13 -7.52 -13.23
CA ILE A 100 16.95 -7.12 -14.01
C ILE A 100 16.23 -8.35 -14.57
N ASP A 101 17.00 -9.33 -15.10
CA ASP A 101 16.45 -10.59 -15.60
C ASP A 101 15.77 -11.40 -14.49
N LEU A 102 16.37 -11.49 -13.30
CA LEU A 102 15.78 -12.14 -12.14
C LEU A 102 14.47 -11.47 -11.70
N ILE A 103 14.43 -10.14 -11.65
CA ILE A 103 13.22 -9.40 -11.33
C ILE A 103 12.14 -9.67 -12.37
N ARG A 104 12.49 -9.76 -13.66
CA ARG A 104 11.55 -10.12 -14.71
C ARG A 104 10.98 -11.52 -14.50
N LYS A 105 11.84 -12.49 -14.16
CA LYS A 105 11.43 -13.87 -13.84
C LYS A 105 10.54 -13.94 -12.59
N TYR A 106 10.88 -13.19 -11.55
CA TYR A 106 10.03 -13.05 -10.38
C TYR A 106 8.63 -12.57 -10.78
N ARG A 107 8.54 -11.50 -11.58
CA ARG A 107 7.25 -10.92 -12.03
C ARG A 107 6.44 -11.87 -12.89
N GLU A 108 7.06 -12.69 -13.75
CA GLU A 108 6.36 -13.69 -14.55
C GLU A 108 5.46 -14.60 -13.69
N ARG A 109 5.94 -15.01 -12.52
CA ARG A 109 5.17 -15.84 -11.60
C ARG A 109 4.28 -15.00 -10.67
N PHE A 110 4.84 -13.87 -10.19
CA PHE A 110 4.15 -13.04 -9.22
C PHE A 110 2.84 -12.48 -9.76
N ASP A 111 2.84 -11.93 -10.96
CA ASP A 111 1.65 -11.25 -11.54
C ASP A 111 0.49 -12.21 -11.85
N VAL A 112 0.78 -13.51 -11.97
CA VAL A 112 -0.23 -14.55 -12.30
C VAL A 112 -0.65 -15.36 -11.07
N THR A 113 0.30 -15.74 -10.23
CA THR A 113 0.05 -16.69 -9.13
C THR A 113 0.45 -16.10 -7.78
N GLY A 114 1.69 -15.65 -7.64
CA GLY A 114 2.26 -15.24 -6.37
C GLY A 114 1.52 -14.09 -5.70
N ILE A 115 0.98 -13.17 -6.49
CA ILE A 115 0.17 -12.05 -5.99
C ILE A 115 -1.05 -12.51 -5.19
N PHE A 116 -1.54 -13.74 -5.42
CA PHE A 116 -2.69 -14.31 -4.72
C PHE A 116 -2.31 -15.35 -3.66
N GLU A 117 -1.02 -15.69 -3.52
CA GLU A 117 -0.52 -16.60 -2.48
C GLU A 117 -0.21 -15.80 -1.19
N ASN A 118 -1.24 -15.27 -0.57
CA ASN A 118 -1.17 -14.52 0.70
C ASN A 118 -2.47 -14.71 1.48
N GLU A 119 -2.41 -14.46 2.78
CA GLU A 119 -3.53 -14.55 3.71
C GLU A 119 -3.56 -13.30 4.59
N LEU A 120 -4.75 -12.90 5.06
CA LEU A 120 -4.87 -11.81 6.03
C LEU A 120 -4.33 -12.24 7.39
N TYR A 121 -3.66 -11.32 8.08
CA TYR A 121 -3.41 -11.52 9.51
C TYR A 121 -4.72 -11.52 10.30
N PRO A 122 -4.78 -12.28 11.41
CA PRO A 122 -5.97 -12.29 12.27
C PRO A 122 -6.33 -10.88 12.77
N GLY A 123 -7.60 -10.51 12.67
CA GLY A 123 -8.11 -9.24 13.17
C GLY A 123 -8.06 -8.06 12.19
N VAL A 124 -7.44 -8.19 11.00
CA VAL A 124 -7.31 -7.11 10.00
C VAL A 124 -8.66 -6.48 9.66
N GLU A 125 -9.62 -7.29 9.19
CA GLU A 125 -10.93 -6.79 8.76
C GLU A 125 -11.63 -6.02 9.88
N GLN A 126 -11.57 -6.56 11.09
CA GLN A 126 -12.21 -6.00 12.27
C GLN A 126 -11.57 -4.68 12.69
N THR A 127 -10.24 -4.62 12.75
CA THR A 127 -9.51 -3.41 13.11
C THR A 127 -9.74 -2.29 12.09
N LEU A 128 -9.66 -2.58 10.79
CA LEU A 128 -9.92 -1.58 9.75
C LEU A 128 -11.35 -1.02 9.84
N LEU A 129 -12.34 -1.89 10.05
CA LEU A 129 -13.73 -1.50 10.20
C LEU A 129 -13.93 -0.61 11.44
N HIS A 130 -13.42 -1.02 12.61
CA HIS A 130 -13.55 -0.26 13.85
C HIS A 130 -12.88 1.12 13.79
N LEU A 131 -11.69 1.21 13.18
CA LEU A 131 -11.03 2.50 13.00
C LEU A 131 -11.82 3.41 12.07
N LYS A 132 -12.39 2.86 10.99
CA LYS A 132 -13.22 3.61 10.06
C LYS A 132 -14.54 4.07 10.69
N GLU A 133 -15.20 3.24 11.51
CA GLU A 133 -16.41 3.60 12.27
C GLU A 133 -16.15 4.72 13.29
N ARG A 134 -14.91 4.85 13.78
CA ARG A 134 -14.48 5.95 14.65
C ARG A 134 -14.12 7.21 13.89
N GLY A 135 -14.12 7.17 12.55
CA GLY A 135 -13.87 8.32 11.69
C GLY A 135 -12.40 8.53 11.30
N TYR A 136 -11.49 7.59 11.60
CA TYR A 136 -10.11 7.69 11.15
C TYR A 136 -10.03 7.51 9.63
N PRO A 137 -9.39 8.45 8.90
CA PRO A 137 -9.01 8.21 7.51
C PRO A 137 -7.96 7.08 7.45
N LEU A 138 -8.16 6.12 6.53
CA LEU A 138 -7.26 4.97 6.36
C LEU A 138 -6.59 5.04 5.00
N VAL A 139 -5.26 4.89 4.98
CA VAL A 139 -4.45 4.90 3.76
C VAL A 139 -3.56 3.66 3.74
N LEU A 140 -3.51 2.97 2.60
CA LEU A 140 -2.45 1.99 2.39
C LEU A 140 -1.21 2.71 1.87
N ALA A 141 -0.03 2.44 2.47
CA ALA A 141 1.25 3.05 2.11
C ALA A 141 2.35 1.98 2.03
N SER A 142 2.53 1.36 0.86
CA SER A 142 3.43 0.21 0.72
C SER A 142 4.54 0.43 -0.30
N SER A 143 5.71 -0.17 -0.06
CA SER A 143 6.81 -0.24 -1.04
C SER A 143 6.54 -1.25 -2.18
N LYS A 144 5.45 -2.00 -2.12
CA LYS A 144 4.95 -2.83 -3.20
C LYS A 144 4.32 -1.96 -4.31
N PRO A 145 4.37 -2.38 -5.59
CA PRO A 145 3.70 -1.64 -6.67
C PRO A 145 2.21 -1.39 -6.39
N GLU A 146 1.76 -0.14 -6.59
CA GLU A 146 0.39 0.29 -6.27
C GLU A 146 -0.68 -0.61 -6.90
N THR A 147 -0.53 -0.94 -8.18
CA THR A 147 -1.45 -1.85 -8.88
C THR A 147 -1.49 -3.27 -8.29
N ALA A 148 -0.41 -3.72 -7.68
CA ALA A 148 -0.39 -5.00 -6.97
C ALA A 148 -1.09 -4.88 -5.61
N CYS A 149 -0.92 -3.75 -4.92
CA CYS A 149 -1.63 -3.47 -3.67
C CYS A 149 -3.15 -3.49 -3.89
N GLU A 150 -3.64 -2.77 -4.90
CA GLU A 150 -5.07 -2.73 -5.25
C GLU A 150 -5.63 -4.13 -5.52
N ARG A 151 -4.97 -4.94 -6.37
CA ARG A 151 -5.39 -6.31 -6.69
C ARG A 151 -5.44 -7.23 -5.47
N ILE A 152 -4.51 -7.07 -4.53
CA ILE A 152 -4.50 -7.84 -3.28
C ILE A 152 -5.64 -7.41 -2.37
N LEU A 153 -5.86 -6.10 -2.21
CA LEU A 153 -6.97 -5.58 -1.42
C LEU A 153 -8.32 -5.98 -2.02
N GLU A 154 -8.47 -5.95 -3.35
CA GLU A 154 -9.68 -6.44 -4.04
C GLU A 154 -9.94 -7.93 -3.77
N LYS A 155 -8.89 -8.78 -3.85
CA LYS A 155 -9.00 -10.21 -3.54
C LYS A 155 -9.60 -10.46 -2.16
N HIS A 156 -9.22 -9.63 -1.18
CA HIS A 156 -9.67 -9.76 0.21
C HIS A 156 -10.91 -8.92 0.54
N GLY A 157 -11.45 -8.16 -0.43
CA GLY A 157 -12.62 -7.30 -0.21
C GLY A 157 -12.33 -6.04 0.64
N LEU A 158 -11.05 -5.69 0.79
CA LEU A 158 -10.60 -4.60 1.67
C LEU A 158 -10.35 -3.26 0.96
N LEU A 159 -10.42 -3.21 -0.38
CA LEU A 159 -10.09 -1.99 -1.12
C LEU A 159 -10.95 -0.80 -0.67
N SER A 160 -12.24 -1.01 -0.41
CA SER A 160 -13.16 0.03 0.07
C SER A 160 -12.95 0.48 1.52
N CYS A 161 -12.10 -0.21 2.28
CA CYS A 161 -11.73 0.21 3.62
C CYS A 161 -10.74 1.38 3.60
N PHE A 162 -9.98 1.54 2.51
CA PHE A 162 -8.97 2.58 2.37
C PHE A 162 -9.50 3.76 1.57
N ASP A 163 -9.22 4.97 2.05
CA ASP A 163 -9.59 6.22 1.39
C ASP A 163 -8.59 6.54 0.26
N GLU A 164 -7.36 6.02 0.37
CA GLU A 164 -6.31 6.11 -0.65
C GLU A 164 -5.40 4.87 -0.59
N VAL A 165 -4.88 4.46 -1.75
CA VAL A 165 -3.86 3.40 -1.86
C VAL A 165 -2.64 4.00 -2.53
N VAL A 166 -1.52 4.03 -1.82
CA VAL A 166 -0.26 4.58 -2.32
C VAL A 166 0.81 3.50 -2.30
N GLY A 167 1.34 3.20 -3.47
CA GLY A 167 2.36 2.19 -3.67
C GLY A 167 3.57 2.68 -4.42
N ALA A 168 4.57 1.81 -4.57
CA ALA A 168 5.69 2.07 -5.46
C ALA A 168 5.24 2.17 -6.92
N THR A 169 6.00 2.91 -7.74
CA THR A 169 5.77 2.99 -9.18
C THR A 169 6.55 1.90 -9.93
N LEU A 170 5.97 1.38 -11.01
CA LEU A 170 6.63 0.34 -11.82
C LEU A 170 7.91 0.82 -12.50
N ASP A 171 8.04 2.12 -12.74
CA ASP A 171 9.24 2.77 -13.32
C ASP A 171 10.33 3.07 -12.26
N GLY A 172 10.06 2.79 -10.99
CA GLY A 172 11.00 2.96 -9.88
C GLY A 172 11.21 4.39 -9.40
N ARG A 173 10.43 5.37 -9.88
CA ARG A 173 10.50 6.77 -9.37
C ARG A 173 10.12 6.85 -7.89
N ILE A 174 9.16 6.04 -7.47
CA ILE A 174 8.78 5.82 -6.08
C ILE A 174 9.08 4.36 -5.78
N SER A 175 10.02 4.09 -4.86
CA SER A 175 10.49 2.73 -4.56
C SER A 175 10.87 2.51 -3.10
N THR A 176 10.97 3.56 -2.30
CA THR A 176 11.30 3.47 -0.87
C THR A 176 10.12 3.94 -0.03
N LYS A 177 10.04 3.47 1.23
CA LYS A 177 8.97 3.89 2.16
C LYS A 177 8.92 5.41 2.32
N GLU A 178 10.08 6.07 2.45
CA GLU A 178 10.15 7.56 2.51
C GLU A 178 9.46 8.22 1.31
N GLN A 179 9.71 7.71 0.08
CA GLN A 179 9.11 8.28 -1.13
C GLN A 179 7.61 8.03 -1.19
N VAL A 180 7.16 6.84 -0.76
CA VAL A 180 5.73 6.51 -0.65
C VAL A 180 5.03 7.46 0.32
N LEU A 181 5.60 7.68 1.50
CA LEU A 181 5.03 8.59 2.50
C LEU A 181 4.96 10.04 2.01
N LYS A 182 5.97 10.52 1.29
CA LYS A 182 5.93 11.83 0.64
C LYS A 182 4.83 11.91 -0.42
N GLU A 183 4.58 10.84 -1.15
CA GLU A 183 3.47 10.77 -2.11
C GLU A 183 2.11 10.75 -1.40
N VAL A 184 1.99 10.09 -0.22
CA VAL A 184 0.80 10.18 0.64
C VAL A 184 0.52 11.64 1.00
N PHE A 185 1.51 12.37 1.51
CA PHE A 185 1.35 13.79 1.86
C PHE A 185 0.84 14.61 0.67
N ARG A 186 1.40 14.38 -0.51
CA ARG A 186 0.99 15.06 -1.73
C ARG A 186 -0.47 14.77 -2.11
N ARG A 187 -0.91 13.51 -1.98
CA ARG A 187 -2.28 13.11 -2.38
C ARG A 187 -3.32 13.54 -1.36
N ILE A 188 -3.04 13.42 -0.08
CA ILE A 188 -3.94 13.82 1.01
C ILE A 188 -3.98 15.34 1.18
N GLY A 189 -2.88 16.04 0.86
CA GLY A 189 -2.81 17.50 0.90
C GLY A 189 -2.43 18.09 2.25
N SER A 190 -2.02 17.30 3.24
CA SER A 190 -1.34 17.77 4.45
C SER A 190 0.12 17.38 4.43
N ASN A 191 1.00 18.35 4.79
CA ASN A 191 2.43 18.13 4.89
C ASN A 191 2.92 18.11 6.34
N ASP A 192 2.03 18.18 7.34
CA ASP A 192 2.43 18.01 8.74
C ASP A 192 2.50 16.51 9.06
N PRO A 193 3.70 15.98 9.37
CA PRO A 193 3.86 14.57 9.70
C PRO A 193 3.03 14.11 10.91
N LYS A 194 2.65 15.06 11.78
CA LYS A 194 1.83 14.79 12.97
C LYS A 194 0.36 14.48 12.66
N ASP A 195 -0.08 14.78 11.45
CA ASP A 195 -1.42 14.42 10.98
C ASP A 195 -1.52 12.94 10.62
N TYR A 196 -0.41 12.18 10.75
CA TYR A 196 -0.30 10.80 10.29
C TYR A 196 0.40 9.91 11.31
N VAL A 197 0.08 8.62 11.29
CA VAL A 197 0.86 7.56 11.92
C VAL A 197 0.94 6.36 10.98
N LEU A 198 2.14 5.76 10.85
CA LEU A 198 2.36 4.55 10.06
C LEU A 198 2.29 3.32 10.96
N ILE A 199 1.64 2.27 10.49
CA ILE A 199 1.66 0.93 11.06
C ILE A 199 2.43 0.04 10.07
N GLY A 200 3.52 -0.60 10.54
CA GLY A 200 4.38 -1.42 9.71
C GLY A 200 5.16 -2.44 10.54
N ASP A 201 5.69 -3.46 9.88
CA ASP A 201 6.32 -4.60 10.55
C ASP A 201 7.84 -4.65 10.42
N THR A 202 8.44 -3.79 9.57
CA THR A 202 9.88 -3.83 9.34
C THR A 202 10.60 -2.54 9.75
N ILE A 203 11.94 -2.63 9.91
CA ILE A 203 12.79 -1.46 10.13
C ILE A 203 12.67 -0.44 8.99
N TYR A 204 12.35 -0.87 7.76
CA TYR A 204 12.16 0.02 6.61
C TYR A 204 10.96 0.94 6.78
N ASP A 205 9.91 0.48 7.47
CA ASP A 205 8.74 1.28 7.82
C ASP A 205 9.11 2.34 8.85
N VAL A 206 9.75 1.93 9.93
CA VAL A 206 10.18 2.82 11.01
C VAL A 206 11.17 3.86 10.51
N GLU A 207 12.21 3.45 9.77
CA GLU A 207 13.19 4.37 9.21
C GLU A 207 12.58 5.31 8.16
N GLY A 208 11.64 4.79 7.34
CA GLY A 208 10.93 5.60 6.35
C GLY A 208 10.07 6.68 7.01
N ALA A 209 9.32 6.33 8.06
CA ALA A 209 8.53 7.26 8.86
C ALA A 209 9.42 8.31 9.55
N ASN A 210 10.51 7.88 10.20
CA ASN A 210 11.47 8.78 10.85
C ASN A 210 12.07 9.81 9.89
N LYS A 211 12.39 9.42 8.65
CA LYS A 211 12.94 10.34 7.62
C LYS A 211 11.99 11.46 7.23
N VAL A 212 10.69 11.25 7.38
CA VAL A 212 9.67 12.27 7.11
C VAL A 212 9.12 12.91 8.38
N GLY A 213 9.60 12.51 9.57
CA GLY A 213 9.19 13.04 10.87
C GLY A 213 7.85 12.52 11.37
N MET A 214 7.39 11.37 10.86
CA MET A 214 6.14 10.71 11.21
C MET A 214 6.37 9.63 12.28
N ASP A 215 5.42 9.46 13.19
CA ASP A 215 5.41 8.34 14.12
C ASP A 215 5.18 7.01 13.39
N CYS A 216 5.81 5.94 13.88
CA CYS A 216 5.57 4.58 13.41
C CYS A 216 5.26 3.65 14.58
N ILE A 217 4.13 2.95 14.50
CA ILE A 217 3.77 1.83 15.37
C ILE A 217 4.28 0.56 14.68
N GLY A 218 5.23 -0.13 15.32
CA GLY A 218 5.72 -1.41 14.84
C GLY A 218 4.75 -2.54 15.18
N VAL A 219 4.67 -3.58 14.33
CA VAL A 219 3.95 -4.81 14.64
C VAL A 219 4.92 -5.99 14.59
N SER A 220 4.88 -6.85 15.62
CA SER A 220 5.84 -7.96 15.79
C SER A 220 5.30 -9.32 15.32
N TYR A 221 4.10 -9.35 14.76
CA TYR A 221 3.53 -10.55 14.15
C TYR A 221 3.91 -10.72 12.66
N GLY A 222 4.55 -9.69 12.08
CA GLY A 222 5.04 -9.68 10.71
C GLY A 222 6.42 -10.33 10.56
N PHE A 223 7.24 -9.82 9.64
CA PHE A 223 8.56 -10.37 9.32
C PHE A 223 9.69 -9.72 10.14
N GLY A 224 9.47 -8.52 10.69
CA GLY A 224 10.45 -7.80 11.52
C GLY A 224 10.46 -8.29 12.97
N LYS A 225 11.60 -8.10 13.64
CA LYS A 225 11.76 -8.45 15.05
C LYS A 225 11.44 -7.25 15.94
N ALA A 226 10.74 -7.49 17.04
CA ALA A 226 10.34 -6.43 17.98
C ALA A 226 11.53 -5.57 18.44
N GLU A 227 12.65 -6.19 18.78
CA GLU A 227 13.84 -5.49 19.28
C GLU A 227 14.48 -4.59 18.20
N ASP A 228 14.36 -4.96 16.92
CA ASP A 228 14.88 -4.17 15.81
C ASP A 228 13.96 -2.97 15.52
N LEU A 229 12.63 -3.15 15.63
CA LEU A 229 11.64 -2.07 15.51
C LEU A 229 11.81 -1.04 16.64
N GLU A 230 11.96 -1.50 17.88
CA GLU A 230 12.24 -0.61 19.03
C GLU A 230 13.54 0.18 18.83
N ARG A 231 14.61 -0.52 18.42
CA ARG A 231 15.92 0.12 18.17
C ARG A 231 15.88 1.13 17.02
N ALA A 232 15.07 0.87 16.00
CA ALA A 232 14.86 1.78 14.88
C ALA A 232 14.03 3.02 15.27
N GLY A 233 13.35 3.00 16.44
CA GLY A 233 12.61 4.15 16.96
C GLY A 233 11.10 4.09 16.76
N ALA A 234 10.52 2.88 16.65
CA ALA A 234 9.06 2.73 16.70
C ALA A 234 8.51 3.29 18.02
N VAL A 235 7.45 4.10 17.95
CA VAL A 235 6.86 4.75 19.15
C VAL A 235 6.10 3.75 20.03
N SER A 236 5.76 2.59 19.49
CA SER A 236 5.19 1.43 20.16
C SER A 236 5.45 0.20 19.32
N VAL A 237 5.55 -0.99 19.92
CA VAL A 237 5.57 -2.27 19.20
C VAL A 237 4.42 -3.12 19.73
N CYS A 238 3.50 -3.46 18.82
CA CYS A 238 2.27 -4.21 19.12
C CYS A 238 2.42 -5.68 18.69
N ARG A 239 1.83 -6.59 19.46
CA ARG A 239 1.88 -8.03 19.18
C ARG A 239 0.76 -8.52 18.29
N ASP A 240 -0.31 -7.73 18.18
CA ASP A 240 -1.50 -8.03 17.39
C ASP A 240 -2.24 -6.73 17.02
N LEU A 241 -3.26 -6.87 16.20
CA LEU A 241 -4.05 -5.74 15.72
C LEU A 241 -5.00 -5.14 16.78
N GLU A 242 -5.34 -5.91 17.82
CA GLU A 242 -6.10 -5.38 18.96
C GLU A 242 -5.25 -4.37 19.75
N GLU A 243 -3.95 -4.68 19.96
CA GLU A 243 -3.01 -3.74 20.56
C GLU A 243 -2.79 -2.50 19.67
N VAL A 244 -2.72 -2.68 18.33
CA VAL A 244 -2.63 -1.55 17.39
C VAL A 244 -3.82 -0.62 17.54
N GLU A 245 -5.04 -1.17 17.49
CA GLU A 245 -6.28 -0.39 17.64
C GLU A 245 -6.29 0.39 18.96
N ARG A 246 -5.92 -0.26 20.05
CA ARG A 246 -5.84 0.37 21.36
C ARG A 246 -4.84 1.54 21.38
N VAL A 247 -3.62 1.34 20.86
CA VAL A 247 -2.57 2.36 20.83
C VAL A 247 -3.00 3.56 19.95
N VAL A 248 -3.65 3.28 18.80
CA VAL A 248 -4.19 4.33 17.94
C VAL A 248 -5.22 5.17 18.68
N ILE A 249 -6.22 4.54 19.32
CA ILE A 249 -7.31 5.26 20.03
C ILE A 249 -6.80 6.05 21.24
N GLU A 250 -5.76 5.55 21.93
CA GLU A 250 -5.21 6.22 23.12
C GLU A 250 -4.29 7.41 22.79
N ARG A 251 -3.66 7.45 21.62
CA ARG A 251 -2.62 8.45 21.30
C ARG A 251 -2.99 9.43 20.20
N TYR A 252 -3.90 9.03 19.30
CA TYR A 252 -4.22 9.74 18.08
C TYR A 252 -5.74 9.96 17.94
#